data_183dddece683560f25a4dbb055f0c461
#
_entry.id   183dddece683560f25a4dbb055f0c461
#
_cell.length_a   1.000
_cell.length_b   1.000
_cell.length_c   1.000
_cell.angle_alpha   90.00
_cell.angle_beta   90.00
_cell.angle_gamma   90.00
#
_symmetry.space_group_name_H-M   'P 1'
#
loop_
_entity.id
_entity.type
_entity.pdbx_description
1 polymer ?
#
loop_
_entity_poly.entity_id
_entity_poly.type
_entity_poly.pdbx_seq_one_letter_code
_entity_poly.pdbx_strand_id
1 'polypeptide(L)'
;MKVKSGIYQQIYEVVRLIPEGRITTYGTIGRIVGCSARQVGYAMASSPPKQGIPWQRVVNRQGCISLRSHGSPDPRQRILLEEEGIDFDHKGRIDLNRFLWQEVE
;
A
#
# COMPACT_ATOMS: atom_id res chain seq x y z
N MET A 1 8.44 27.15 16.50
CA MET A 1 8.92 26.40 15.37
C MET A 1 7.98 25.27 15.01
N LYS A 2 7.77 25.11 13.76
CA LYS A 2 6.86 24.10 13.30
C LYS A 2 7.47 22.72 13.38
N VAL A 3 6.76 21.76 13.93
CA VAL A 3 7.21 20.39 13.99
C VAL A 3 6.99 19.72 12.64
N LYS A 4 8.05 19.13 12.13
CA LYS A 4 7.97 18.42 10.89
C LYS A 4 7.18 17.13 11.07
N SER A 5 6.32 16.82 10.12
CA SER A 5 5.58 15.56 10.15
C SER A 5 6.55 14.39 10.17
N GLY A 6 6.24 13.37 10.95
CA GLY A 6 7.03 12.16 10.95
C GLY A 6 6.91 11.44 9.62
N ILE A 7 7.88 10.54 9.38
CA ILE A 7 7.91 9.82 8.12
C ILE A 7 6.63 8.99 7.92
N TYR A 8 6.08 8.42 8.99
CA TYR A 8 4.85 7.64 8.87
C TYR A 8 3.69 8.51 8.45
N GLN A 9 3.58 9.73 8.97
CA GLN A 9 2.52 10.64 8.55
C GLN A 9 2.63 10.99 7.08
N GLN A 10 3.85 11.20 6.60
CA GLN A 10 4.06 11.48 5.19
C GLN A 10 3.66 10.30 4.32
N ILE A 11 3.98 9.09 4.78
CA ILE A 11 3.59 7.86 4.08
C ILE A 11 2.06 7.76 4.02
N TYR A 12 1.39 7.99 5.14
CA TYR A 12 -0.08 7.90 5.20
C TYR A 12 -0.73 8.91 4.27
N GLU A 13 -0.18 10.11 4.19
CA GLU A 13 -0.73 11.14 3.30
C GLU A 13 -0.69 10.70 1.84
N VAL A 14 0.42 10.08 1.43
CA VAL A 14 0.53 9.58 0.06
C VAL A 14 -0.42 8.42 -0.17
N VAL A 15 -0.50 7.48 0.78
CA VAL A 15 -1.36 6.32 0.64
C VAL A 15 -2.83 6.74 0.50
N ARG A 16 -3.24 7.79 1.20
CA ARG A 16 -4.61 8.28 1.10
C ARG A 16 -4.97 8.77 -0.29
N LEU A 17 -3.97 9.09 -1.11
CA LEU A 17 -4.23 9.57 -2.47
C LEU A 17 -4.53 8.44 -3.44
N ILE A 18 -4.24 7.19 -3.08
CA ILE A 18 -4.49 6.06 -3.97
C ILE A 18 -6.00 5.84 -4.07
N PRO A 19 -6.57 5.96 -5.27
CA PRO A 19 -8.02 5.81 -5.38
C PRO A 19 -8.47 4.37 -5.26
N GLU A 20 -9.73 4.19 -4.96
CA GLU A 20 -10.33 2.87 -4.91
C GLU A 20 -10.18 2.19 -6.27
N GLY A 21 -9.85 0.91 -6.27
CA GLY A 21 -9.65 0.16 -7.51
C GLY A 21 -8.28 0.30 -8.11
N ARG A 22 -7.35 0.94 -7.39
CA ARG A 22 -5.96 1.07 -7.82
C ARG A 22 -5.04 0.62 -6.71
N ILE A 23 -3.83 0.23 -7.08
CA ILE A 23 -2.81 -0.19 -6.13
C ILE A 23 -1.49 0.48 -6.47
N THR A 24 -0.59 0.49 -5.50
CA THR A 24 0.79 0.89 -5.74
C THR A 24 1.71 0.00 -4.94
N THR A 25 3.01 0.23 -5.05
CA THR A 25 3.99 -0.63 -4.39
C THR A 25 4.66 0.12 -3.25
N TYR A 26 5.23 -0.66 -2.32
CA TYR A 26 6.00 -0.08 -1.22
C TYR A 26 7.14 0.79 -1.73
N GLY A 27 7.80 0.34 -2.80
CA GLY A 27 8.92 1.09 -3.36
C GLY A 27 8.48 2.43 -3.96
N THR A 28 7.34 2.45 -4.61
CA THR A 28 6.82 3.69 -5.18
C THR A 28 6.51 4.72 -4.09
N ILE A 29 5.84 4.29 -3.02
CA ILE A 29 5.57 5.18 -1.90
C ILE A 29 6.88 5.67 -1.30
N GLY A 30 7.84 4.77 -1.10
CA GLY A 30 9.14 5.14 -0.54
C GLY A 30 9.85 6.17 -1.40
N ARG A 31 9.79 6.03 -2.72
CA ARG A 31 10.41 6.98 -3.64
C ARG A 31 9.76 8.36 -3.52
N ILE A 32 8.45 8.40 -3.43
CA ILE A 32 7.73 9.67 -3.34
C ILE A 32 8.04 10.38 -2.02
N VAL A 33 8.07 9.64 -0.92
CA VAL A 33 8.26 10.21 0.40
C VAL A 33 9.75 10.43 0.72
N GLY A 34 10.62 9.65 0.10
CA GLY A 34 12.06 9.74 0.36
C GLY A 34 12.51 8.77 1.43
N CYS A 35 11.92 7.58 1.50
CA CYS A 35 12.32 6.56 2.45
C CYS A 35 12.36 5.20 1.78
N SER A 36 12.72 4.17 2.54
CA SER A 36 12.82 2.82 1.99
C SER A 36 11.45 2.15 1.89
N ALA A 37 11.37 1.16 1.00
CA ALA A 37 10.17 0.33 0.90
C ALA A 37 9.89 -0.38 2.23
N ARG A 38 10.94 -0.72 2.97
CA ARG A 38 10.81 -1.40 4.25
C ARG A 38 10.09 -0.51 5.27
N GLN A 39 10.43 0.78 5.29
CA GLN A 39 9.76 1.72 6.19
C GLN A 39 8.29 1.87 5.83
N VAL A 40 7.97 1.85 4.54
CA VAL A 40 6.58 1.89 4.11
C VAL A 40 5.85 0.65 4.59
N GLY A 41 6.50 -0.51 4.52
CA GLY A 41 5.91 -1.75 5.01
C GLY A 41 5.59 -1.67 6.49
N TYR A 42 6.50 -1.15 7.29
CA TYR A 42 6.26 -0.98 8.72
C TYR A 42 5.11 -0.02 8.98
N ALA A 43 5.03 1.07 8.21
CA ALA A 43 3.96 2.04 8.38
C ALA A 43 2.60 1.42 8.06
N MET A 44 2.54 0.58 7.03
CA MET A 44 1.28 -0.07 6.66
C MET A 44 0.85 -1.05 7.74
N ALA A 45 1.80 -1.80 8.30
CA ALA A 45 1.50 -2.75 9.38
C ALA A 45 1.02 -2.04 10.64
N SER A 46 1.44 -0.79 10.84
CA SER A 46 1.13 0.00 12.02
C SER A 46 0.03 1.02 11.80
N SER A 47 -0.62 1.01 10.62
CA SER A 47 -1.58 2.07 10.29
C SER A 47 -2.74 2.09 11.29
N PRO A 48 -3.07 3.28 11.81
CA PRO A 48 -4.13 3.40 12.80
C PRO A 48 -5.49 3.12 12.17
N PRO A 49 -6.29 2.22 12.77
CA PRO A 49 -7.59 1.89 12.19
C PRO A 49 -8.53 3.10 12.06
N LYS A 50 -8.41 4.04 12.98
CA LYS A 50 -9.33 5.18 13.00
C LYS A 50 -9.03 6.24 11.97
N GLN A 51 -7.87 6.17 11.32
CA GLN A 51 -7.50 7.17 10.33
C GLN A 51 -7.91 6.81 8.93
N GLY A 52 -8.45 5.62 8.73
CA GLY A 52 -8.97 5.23 7.42
C GLY A 52 -7.90 5.14 6.35
N ILE A 53 -6.69 4.72 6.72
CA ILE A 53 -5.61 4.56 5.75
C ILE A 53 -5.92 3.37 4.86
N PRO A 54 -5.99 3.53 3.52
CA PRO A 54 -6.27 2.40 2.63
C PRO A 54 -5.01 1.54 2.42
N TRP A 55 -4.52 0.96 3.51
CA TRP A 55 -3.29 0.18 3.52
C TRP A 55 -3.33 -1.00 2.57
N GLN A 56 -4.53 -1.53 2.29
CA GLN A 56 -4.69 -2.66 1.40
C GLN A 56 -4.26 -2.36 -0.03
N ARG A 57 -4.16 -1.09 -0.39
CA ARG A 57 -3.81 -0.67 -1.76
C ARG A 57 -2.31 -0.63 -2.00
N VAL A 58 -1.51 -1.05 -1.00
CA VAL A 58 -0.06 -1.09 -1.15
C VAL A 58 0.38 -2.55 -1.16
N VAL A 59 1.04 -2.95 -2.24
CA VAL A 59 1.47 -4.34 -2.45
C VAL A 59 2.96 -4.35 -2.81
N ASN A 60 3.54 -5.54 -2.97
CA ASN A 60 4.94 -5.61 -3.34
C ASN A 60 5.09 -5.38 -4.86
N ARG A 61 6.33 -5.25 -5.31
CA ARG A 61 6.59 -4.90 -6.71
C ARG A 61 6.18 -5.97 -7.70
N GLN A 62 5.86 -7.15 -7.22
CA GLN A 62 5.40 -8.24 -8.08
C GLN A 62 3.87 -8.28 -8.17
N GLY A 63 3.20 -7.37 -7.49
CA GLY A 63 1.75 -7.33 -7.48
C GLY A 63 1.14 -8.32 -6.51
N CYS A 64 1.92 -8.78 -5.53
CA CYS A 64 1.45 -9.74 -4.55
C CYS A 64 1.28 -9.09 -3.19
N ILE A 65 0.39 -9.66 -2.39
CA ILE A 65 0.23 -9.25 -1.01
C ILE A 65 1.46 -9.70 -0.24
N SER A 66 2.05 -8.77 0.51
CA SER A 66 3.26 -9.07 1.28
C SER A 66 2.93 -9.92 2.48
N LEU A 67 3.88 -10.77 2.86
CA LEU A 67 3.76 -11.57 4.07
C LEU A 67 3.98 -10.69 5.29
N ARG A 68 3.25 -10.98 6.34
CA ARG A 68 3.46 -10.33 7.62
C ARG A 68 4.72 -10.89 8.27
N SER A 69 5.15 -10.29 9.37
CA SER A 69 6.38 -10.67 10.06
C SER A 69 6.41 -12.13 10.46
N HIS A 70 5.26 -12.76 10.66
CA HIS A 70 5.17 -14.18 10.99
C HIS A 70 4.95 -15.05 9.76
N GLY A 71 5.15 -14.51 8.57
CA GLY A 71 5.16 -15.30 7.36
C GLY A 71 3.81 -15.55 6.69
N SER A 72 2.73 -14.99 7.23
CA SER A 72 1.39 -15.16 6.65
C SER A 72 0.84 -13.84 6.16
N PRO A 73 0.19 -13.80 5.00
CA PRO A 73 -0.47 -12.58 4.56
C PRO A 73 -1.70 -12.32 5.42
N ASP A 74 -2.09 -11.06 5.51
CA ASP A 74 -3.33 -10.70 6.18
C ASP A 74 -4.48 -11.02 5.22
N PRO A 75 -5.37 -11.96 5.57
CA PRO A 75 -6.43 -12.35 4.64
C PRO A 75 -7.41 -11.23 4.31
N ARG A 76 -7.49 -10.22 5.16
CA ARG A 76 -8.39 -9.09 4.90
C ARG A 76 -7.95 -8.27 3.70
N GLN A 77 -6.65 -8.23 3.42
CA GLN A 77 -6.15 -7.40 2.34
C GLN A 77 -6.74 -7.83 1.00
N ARG A 78 -6.72 -9.12 0.73
CA ARG A 78 -7.28 -9.62 -0.53
C ARG A 78 -8.78 -9.35 -0.63
N ILE A 79 -9.50 -9.61 0.45
CA ILE A 79 -10.94 -9.40 0.48
C ILE A 79 -11.27 -7.94 0.17
N LEU A 80 -10.57 -7.02 0.82
CA LEU A 80 -10.80 -5.59 0.59
C LEU A 80 -10.52 -5.19 -0.85
N LEU A 81 -9.43 -5.71 -1.43
CA LEU A 81 -9.07 -5.38 -2.80
C LEU A 81 -10.08 -5.96 -3.79
N GLU A 82 -10.53 -7.18 -3.55
CA GLU A 82 -11.54 -7.77 -4.43
C GLU A 82 -12.85 -7.01 -4.38
N GLU A 83 -13.21 -6.48 -3.22
CA GLU A 83 -14.39 -5.63 -3.10
C GLU A 83 -14.23 -4.33 -3.88
N GLU A 84 -13.01 -3.90 -4.14
CA GLU A 84 -12.74 -2.71 -4.95
C GLU A 84 -12.68 -3.02 -6.44
N GLY A 85 -12.87 -4.29 -6.82
CA GLY A 85 -12.80 -4.66 -8.23
C GLY A 85 -11.43 -5.09 -8.70
N ILE A 86 -10.48 -5.30 -7.80
CA ILE A 86 -9.14 -5.77 -8.16
C ILE A 86 -9.20 -7.28 -8.37
N ASP A 87 -8.67 -7.74 -9.50
CA ASP A 87 -8.62 -9.16 -9.84
C ASP A 87 -7.25 -9.75 -9.50
N PHE A 88 -7.27 -10.95 -8.95
CA PHE A 88 -6.04 -11.72 -8.70
C PHE A 88 -6.02 -12.91 -9.65
N ASP A 89 -4.84 -13.22 -10.19
CA ASP A 89 -4.70 -14.39 -11.04
C ASP A 89 -4.60 -15.66 -10.16
N HIS A 90 -4.45 -16.82 -10.82
CA HIS A 90 -4.41 -18.09 -10.09
C HIS A 90 -3.19 -18.24 -9.19
N LYS A 91 -2.19 -17.38 -9.35
CA LYS A 91 -1.00 -17.36 -8.47
C LYS A 91 -1.11 -16.29 -7.40
N GLY A 92 -2.24 -15.60 -7.30
CA GLY A 92 -2.44 -14.57 -6.31
C GLY A 92 -1.77 -13.25 -6.64
N ARG A 93 -1.51 -12.98 -7.92
CA ARG A 93 -0.87 -11.75 -8.35
C ARG A 93 -1.87 -10.83 -9.02
N ILE A 94 -1.64 -9.54 -8.85
CA ILE A 94 -2.43 -8.49 -9.48
C ILE A 94 -1.70 -8.04 -10.73
N ASP A 95 -2.43 -7.80 -11.80
CA ASP A 95 -1.85 -7.27 -13.04
C ASP A 95 -1.53 -5.80 -12.85
N LEU A 96 -0.26 -5.49 -12.65
CA LEU A 96 0.17 -4.12 -12.43
C LEU A 96 -0.08 -3.22 -13.62
N ASN A 97 -0.06 -3.76 -14.84
CA ASN A 97 -0.35 -2.96 -16.02
C ASN A 97 -1.78 -2.46 -16.02
N ARG A 98 -2.66 -3.19 -15.37
CA ARG A 98 -4.08 -2.86 -15.37
C ARG A 98 -4.48 -2.00 -14.18
N PHE A 99 -3.91 -2.25 -13.00
CA PHE A 99 -4.40 -1.67 -11.76
C PHE A 99 -3.45 -0.70 -11.10
N LEU A 100 -2.24 -0.52 -11.62
CA LEU A 100 -1.27 0.35 -10.98
C LEU A 100 -1.73 1.80 -11.00
N TRP A 101 -1.67 2.43 -9.83
CA TRP A 101 -2.01 3.84 -9.69
C TRP A 101 -0.96 4.68 -10.42
N GLN A 102 -1.45 5.59 -11.25
CA GLN A 102 -0.58 6.52 -11.97
C GLN A 102 -0.52 7.80 -11.16
N GLU A 103 0.65 8.06 -10.57
CA GLU A 103 0.84 9.27 -9.80
C GLU A 103 0.73 10.49 -10.70
N VAL A 104 0.09 11.52 -10.18
CA VAL A 104 0.01 12.78 -10.89
C VAL A 104 1.22 13.61 -10.49
N GLU A 105 1.87 14.19 -11.48
CA GLU A 105 3.03 15.03 -11.21
C GLU A 105 2.66 16.45 -10.94
#